data_2cc864a01db4113f09ddcf48d543dc61
#
_entry.id   2cc864a01db4113f09ddcf48d543dc61
#
_cell.length_a   1.000
_cell.length_b   1.000
_cell.length_c   1.000
_cell.angle_alpha   90.00
_cell.angle_beta   90.00
_cell.angle_gamma   90.00
#
_symmetry.space_group_name_H-M   'P 1'
#
loop_
_entity.id
_entity.type
_entity.pdbx_description
1 polymer ?
#
loop_
_entity_poly.entity_id
_entity_poly.type
_entity_poly.pdbx_seq_one_letter_code
_entity_poly.pdbx_strand_id
1 'polypeptide(L)'
;MVGVCTATSFSGSGANLTGVNAISVAQQFRLAANQAGSSSAGTVLTNWEESDTDYQRIGSGAWSQSSGVFSCSVTGIYLCQWTLVVSDTSTGDAYDPNIQISTDSGSNWDLRSRSWAHVANGTVNRASPQNQFIFDVSNTSTFRLRYRQSNDNDLASGTTIAGSTSENLTNILFIRLGDT
;
A
#
# COMPACT_ATOMS: atom_id res chain seq x y z
N MET A 1 -0.04 6.72 44.04
CA MET A 1 -0.88 5.49 44.07
C MET A 1 -1.49 5.34 42.70
N VAL A 2 -1.16 4.28 41.96
CA VAL A 2 -1.76 3.99 40.68
C VAL A 2 -2.93 3.07 40.96
N GLY A 3 -4.16 3.58 40.81
CA GLY A 3 -5.39 2.80 40.97
C GLY A 3 -5.71 2.08 39.69
N VAL A 4 -5.91 0.74 39.71
CA VAL A 4 -6.49 -0.03 38.64
C VAL A 4 -8.00 -0.07 38.88
N CYS A 5 -8.78 0.46 37.95
CA CYS A 5 -10.23 0.30 37.94
C CYS A 5 -10.62 -0.88 37.04
N THR A 6 -11.16 -1.94 37.65
CA THR A 6 -11.65 -3.11 36.92
C THR A 6 -13.18 -3.06 36.88
N ALA A 7 -13.76 -2.93 35.71
CA ALA A 7 -15.21 -2.99 35.50
C ALA A 7 -15.54 -3.86 34.30
N THR A 8 -16.67 -4.57 34.36
CA THR A 8 -17.17 -5.41 33.25
C THR A 8 -17.74 -4.58 32.10
N SER A 9 -18.08 -3.32 32.35
CA SER A 9 -18.50 -2.34 31.33
C SER A 9 -18.33 -0.92 31.83
N PHE A 10 -18.09 0.01 30.93
CA PHE A 10 -18.12 1.45 31.14
C PHE A 10 -19.22 2.05 30.29
N SER A 11 -20.12 2.85 30.90
CA SER A 11 -21.17 3.58 30.18
C SER A 11 -20.90 5.07 30.28
N GLY A 12 -20.79 5.75 29.17
CA GLY A 12 -20.54 7.19 29.10
C GLY A 12 -19.73 7.60 27.85
N SER A 13 -19.50 8.91 27.71
CA SER A 13 -18.63 9.42 26.68
C SER A 13 -17.18 9.08 26.97
N GLY A 14 -16.49 8.46 26.02
CA GLY A 14 -15.04 8.22 26.07
C GLY A 14 -14.18 9.46 25.82
N ALA A 15 -14.75 10.65 25.68
CA ALA A 15 -14.07 11.87 25.27
C ALA A 15 -12.89 12.30 26.19
N ASN A 16 -12.92 11.87 27.46
CA ASN A 16 -11.86 12.16 28.43
C ASN A 16 -10.93 10.97 28.72
N LEU A 17 -11.08 9.87 27.98
CA LEU A 17 -10.15 8.75 28.09
C LEU A 17 -8.93 9.04 27.21
N THR A 18 -7.76 9.20 27.86
CA THR A 18 -6.48 9.33 27.14
C THR A 18 -5.92 7.95 26.79
N GLY A 19 -5.37 7.79 25.61
CA GLY A 19 -4.79 6.52 25.16
C GLY A 19 -5.76 5.56 24.47
N VAL A 20 -7.04 5.92 24.33
CA VAL A 20 -8.01 5.15 23.55
C VAL A 20 -8.05 5.72 22.13
N ASN A 21 -7.08 5.38 21.32
CA ASN A 21 -7.08 5.72 19.90
C ASN A 21 -7.84 4.66 19.13
N ALA A 22 -8.91 5.05 18.45
CA ALA A 22 -9.66 4.17 17.54
C ALA A 22 -8.76 3.67 16.39
N ILE A 23 -7.83 4.50 15.92
CA ILE A 23 -6.82 4.16 14.91
C ILE A 23 -5.45 4.49 15.48
N SER A 24 -4.60 3.48 15.67
CA SER A 24 -3.25 3.66 16.23
C SER A 24 -2.17 3.85 15.15
N VAL A 25 -2.44 3.44 13.92
CA VAL A 25 -1.57 3.60 12.76
C VAL A 25 -2.41 3.91 11.54
N ALA A 26 -2.11 5.02 10.88
CA ALA A 26 -2.49 5.27 9.50
C ALA A 26 -1.30 5.92 8.79
N GLN A 27 -0.83 5.31 7.71
CA GLN A 27 0.37 5.75 7.00
C GLN A 27 0.21 5.51 5.50
N GLN A 28 0.54 6.53 4.71
CA GLN A 28 0.40 6.51 3.27
C GLN A 28 1.75 6.73 2.60
N PHE A 29 1.99 5.98 1.54
CA PHE A 29 3.10 6.15 0.63
C PHE A 29 2.59 6.43 -0.77
N ARG A 30 3.34 7.23 -1.51
CA ARG A 30 3.11 7.48 -2.93
C ARG A 30 4.37 7.18 -3.75
N LEU A 31 4.19 6.91 -5.02
CA LEU A 31 5.30 6.82 -5.95
C LEU A 31 5.80 8.24 -6.24
N ALA A 32 7.03 8.56 -5.84
CA ALA A 32 7.60 9.92 -5.90
C ALA A 32 7.94 10.36 -7.33
N ALA A 33 8.18 9.43 -8.24
CA ALA A 33 8.52 9.71 -9.62
C ALA A 33 7.92 8.67 -10.55
N ASN A 34 7.70 9.05 -11.80
CA ASN A 34 7.27 8.13 -12.83
C ASN A 34 8.22 6.92 -12.92
N GLN A 35 7.64 5.75 -13.07
CA GLN A 35 8.37 4.52 -13.32
C GLN A 35 7.93 3.93 -14.65
N ALA A 36 8.88 3.58 -15.51
CA ALA A 36 8.57 2.91 -16.77
C ALA A 36 7.92 1.55 -16.49
N GLY A 37 6.90 1.23 -17.24
CA GLY A 37 6.38 -0.14 -17.31
C GLY A 37 7.45 -1.07 -17.89
N SER A 38 7.40 -2.33 -17.53
CA SER A 38 8.34 -3.34 -18.03
C SER A 38 7.57 -4.46 -18.71
N SER A 39 8.06 -4.87 -19.88
CA SER A 39 7.59 -6.07 -20.56
C SER A 39 7.97 -7.38 -19.89
N SER A 40 8.83 -7.33 -18.88
CA SER A 40 9.21 -8.51 -18.09
C SER A 40 8.14 -8.83 -17.06
N ALA A 41 7.87 -10.09 -16.84
CA ALA A 41 6.88 -10.57 -15.88
C ALA A 41 7.09 -9.99 -14.48
N GLY A 42 6.44 -8.86 -14.23
CA GLY A 42 6.28 -8.26 -12.92
C GLY A 42 7.41 -7.36 -12.41
N THR A 43 7.22 -6.09 -12.56
CA THR A 43 8.11 -5.06 -12.00
C THR A 43 7.64 -4.64 -10.61
N VAL A 44 8.55 -4.68 -9.64
CA VAL A 44 8.32 -4.09 -8.31
C VAL A 44 8.42 -2.56 -8.45
N LEU A 45 7.47 -1.85 -7.87
CA LEU A 45 7.52 -0.38 -7.82
C LEU A 45 8.48 0.05 -6.69
N THR A 46 9.46 0.88 -7.00
CA THR A 46 10.59 1.14 -6.10
C THR A 46 10.73 2.58 -5.62
N ASN A 47 10.21 3.56 -6.36
CA ASN A 47 10.41 4.99 -6.06
C ASN A 47 9.37 5.52 -5.06
N TRP A 48 9.21 4.83 -3.94
CA TRP A 48 8.22 5.21 -2.92
C TRP A 48 8.79 6.25 -1.96
N GLU A 49 7.95 7.20 -1.59
CA GLU A 49 8.15 8.09 -0.44
C GLU A 49 6.91 8.04 0.47
N GLU A 50 7.07 8.33 1.75
CA GLU A 50 5.93 8.64 2.60
C GLU A 50 5.34 9.97 2.15
N SER A 51 4.03 10.04 1.97
CA SER A 51 3.36 11.29 1.58
C SER A 51 3.68 12.39 2.59
N ASP A 52 4.10 13.57 2.14
CA ASP A 52 4.56 14.67 2.98
C ASP A 52 3.85 16.01 2.71
N THR A 53 3.07 16.10 1.60
CA THR A 53 2.30 17.28 1.23
C THR A 53 0.91 17.17 1.82
N ASP A 54 0.53 18.12 2.69
CA ASP A 54 -0.77 18.17 3.37
C ASP A 54 -1.18 16.85 4.05
N TYR A 55 -0.18 16.10 4.51
CA TYR A 55 -0.33 14.78 5.10
C TYR A 55 0.26 14.73 6.50
N GLN A 56 -0.46 14.09 7.39
CA GLN A 56 0.03 13.74 8.72
C GLN A 56 -0.36 12.29 9.03
N ARG A 57 0.65 11.43 9.25
CA ARG A 57 0.42 10.06 9.71
C ARG A 57 -0.18 10.02 11.10
N ILE A 58 -0.94 8.97 11.40
CA ILE A 58 -1.34 8.62 12.76
C ILE A 58 -0.34 7.61 13.31
N GLY A 59 0.17 7.85 14.51
CA GLY A 59 1.17 7.01 15.16
C GLY A 59 2.62 7.35 14.81
N SER A 60 3.56 6.55 15.29
CA SER A 60 5.01 6.79 15.19
C SER A 60 5.67 6.34 13.87
N GLY A 61 4.87 5.92 12.88
CA GLY A 61 5.38 5.35 11.63
C GLY A 61 5.70 3.86 11.78
N ALA A 62 4.68 3.02 11.60
CA ALA A 62 4.84 1.56 11.68
C ALA A 62 5.45 0.96 10.42
N TRP A 63 5.27 1.61 9.29
CA TRP A 63 5.72 1.15 7.99
C TRP A 63 6.95 1.90 7.50
N SER A 64 7.88 1.16 6.93
CA SER A 64 9.04 1.69 6.21
C SER A 64 9.21 0.92 4.91
N GLN A 65 9.94 1.50 3.95
CA GLN A 65 10.20 0.84 2.68
C GLN A 65 11.67 0.96 2.28
N SER A 66 12.16 -0.04 1.56
CA SER A 66 13.47 -0.04 0.92
C SER A 66 13.37 -0.79 -0.39
N SER A 67 13.77 -0.13 -1.49
CA SER A 67 13.75 -0.71 -2.86
C SER A 67 12.41 -1.38 -3.21
N GLY A 68 11.29 -0.75 -2.79
CA GLY A 68 9.94 -1.23 -3.07
C GLY A 68 9.42 -2.34 -2.17
N VAL A 69 10.21 -2.75 -1.18
CA VAL A 69 9.80 -3.71 -0.16
C VAL A 69 9.41 -2.96 1.10
N PHE A 70 8.17 -3.11 1.53
CA PHE A 70 7.64 -2.56 2.77
C PHE A 70 7.85 -3.53 3.92
N SER A 71 8.23 -3.02 5.07
CA SER A 71 8.31 -3.72 6.34
C SER A 71 7.50 -3.01 7.41
N CYS A 72 6.93 -3.75 8.34
CA CYS A 72 6.12 -3.24 9.43
C CYS A 72 6.80 -3.52 10.77
N SER A 73 6.80 -2.54 11.67
CA SER A 73 7.38 -2.65 13.02
C SER A 73 6.35 -2.94 14.12
N VAL A 74 5.07 -2.97 13.79
CA VAL A 74 3.96 -3.17 14.75
C VAL A 74 3.07 -4.30 14.28
N THR A 75 2.83 -5.31 15.11
CA THR A 75 1.88 -6.39 14.83
C THR A 75 0.45 -5.89 14.81
N GLY A 76 -0.46 -6.59 14.14
CA GLY A 76 -1.88 -6.27 14.12
C GLY A 76 -2.56 -6.62 12.80
N ILE A 77 -3.87 -6.43 12.81
CA ILE A 77 -4.72 -6.54 11.63
C ILE A 77 -4.71 -5.20 10.89
N TYR A 78 -4.39 -5.23 9.60
CA TYR A 78 -4.27 -4.04 8.76
C TYR A 78 -5.23 -4.06 7.58
N LEU A 79 -5.80 -2.90 7.28
CA LEU A 79 -6.37 -2.59 5.97
C LEU A 79 -5.26 -2.00 5.09
N CYS A 80 -5.06 -2.58 3.93
CA CYS A 80 -4.29 -1.99 2.83
C CYS A 80 -5.24 -1.54 1.74
N GLN A 81 -5.12 -0.29 1.32
CA GLN A 81 -5.77 0.24 0.13
C GLN A 81 -4.69 0.74 -0.83
N TRP A 82 -4.84 0.45 -2.11
CA TRP A 82 -3.85 0.84 -3.10
C TRP A 82 -4.48 1.25 -4.42
N THR A 83 -3.79 2.14 -5.12
CA THR A 83 -4.17 2.64 -6.45
C THR A 83 -2.93 2.63 -7.33
N LEU A 84 -3.07 2.19 -8.56
CA LEU A 84 -2.10 2.40 -9.63
C LEU A 84 -2.66 3.44 -10.59
N VAL A 85 -1.85 4.40 -11.00
CA VAL A 85 -2.17 5.28 -12.14
C VAL A 85 -1.20 4.95 -13.26
N VAL A 86 -1.74 4.53 -14.37
CA VAL A 86 -0.95 4.16 -15.54
C VAL A 86 -1.40 4.99 -16.74
N SER A 87 -0.44 5.41 -17.55
CA SER A 87 -0.67 6.01 -18.85
C SER A 87 0.06 5.24 -19.94
N ASP A 88 -0.56 5.11 -21.08
CA ASP A 88 0.01 4.47 -22.26
C ASP A 88 -0.15 5.39 -23.47
N THR A 89 0.88 5.43 -24.31
CA THR A 89 0.93 6.25 -25.53
C THR A 89 1.02 5.41 -26.83
N SER A 90 0.94 4.09 -26.72
CA SER A 90 1.22 3.22 -27.88
C SER A 90 0.04 2.31 -28.26
N THR A 91 0.04 1.10 -27.79
CA THR A 91 -0.96 0.08 -28.11
C THR A 91 -1.72 -0.31 -26.86
N GLY A 92 -3.03 -0.55 -26.94
CA GLY A 92 -3.83 -0.89 -25.77
C GLY A 92 -3.27 -2.11 -25.03
N ASP A 93 -3.07 -1.98 -23.73
CA ASP A 93 -2.49 -3.00 -22.87
C ASP A 93 -3.38 -3.34 -21.67
N ALA A 94 -3.26 -4.56 -21.20
CA ALA A 94 -3.84 -5.02 -19.94
C ALA A 94 -2.84 -4.88 -18.81
N TYR A 95 -3.28 -4.30 -17.69
CA TYR A 95 -2.49 -4.08 -16.49
C TYR A 95 -3.01 -4.94 -15.36
N ASP A 96 -2.10 -5.52 -14.62
CA ASP A 96 -2.36 -6.45 -13.52
C ASP A 96 -1.55 -6.02 -12.29
N PRO A 97 -1.87 -4.86 -11.71
CA PRO A 97 -1.24 -4.45 -10.46
C PRO A 97 -1.67 -5.36 -9.31
N ASN A 98 -0.68 -5.70 -8.48
CA ASN A 98 -0.92 -6.62 -7.38
C ASN A 98 -0.03 -6.34 -6.16
N ILE A 99 -0.55 -6.77 -5.01
CA ILE A 99 0.19 -6.81 -3.76
C ILE A 99 0.59 -8.25 -3.46
N GLN A 100 1.84 -8.43 -3.13
CA GLN A 100 2.38 -9.69 -2.66
C GLN A 100 2.89 -9.53 -1.24
N ILE A 101 2.69 -10.58 -0.43
CA ILE A 101 3.16 -10.67 0.95
C ILE A 101 4.13 -11.83 1.06
N SER A 102 5.15 -11.65 1.88
CA SER A 102 6.08 -12.66 2.36
C SER A 102 6.02 -12.72 3.88
N THR A 103 6.04 -13.91 4.43
CA THR A 103 6.17 -14.18 5.87
C THR A 103 7.51 -14.81 6.24
N ASP A 104 8.43 -14.87 5.30
CA ASP A 104 9.76 -15.49 5.43
C ASP A 104 10.90 -14.54 4.98
N SER A 105 10.75 -13.26 5.30
CA SER A 105 11.73 -12.19 5.01
C SER A 105 12.00 -11.92 3.53
N GLY A 106 11.04 -12.25 2.66
CA GLY A 106 11.15 -12.02 1.22
C GLY A 106 11.68 -13.20 0.41
N SER A 107 11.84 -14.37 1.03
CA SER A 107 12.29 -15.57 0.33
C SER A 107 11.22 -16.14 -0.60
N ASN A 108 9.96 -16.13 -0.15
CA ASN A 108 8.80 -16.50 -0.95
C ASN A 108 7.75 -15.40 -0.92
N TRP A 109 7.01 -15.27 -2.00
CA TRP A 109 6.01 -14.21 -2.18
C TRP A 109 4.69 -14.76 -2.63
N ASP A 110 3.66 -14.51 -1.85
CA ASP A 110 2.28 -14.91 -2.13
C ASP A 110 1.46 -13.72 -2.63
N LEU A 111 0.74 -13.90 -3.71
CA LEU A 111 -0.24 -12.94 -4.20
C LEU A 111 -1.42 -12.84 -3.24
N ARG A 112 -1.76 -11.61 -2.81
CA ARG A 112 -2.86 -11.38 -1.86
C ARG A 112 -3.95 -10.44 -2.38
N SER A 113 -3.60 -9.49 -3.24
CA SER A 113 -4.57 -8.56 -3.80
C SER A 113 -4.17 -8.24 -5.23
N ARG A 114 -5.16 -8.22 -6.13
CA ARG A 114 -4.96 -8.00 -7.56
C ARG A 114 -6.13 -7.20 -8.12
N SER A 115 -5.86 -6.38 -9.11
CA SER A 115 -6.87 -5.73 -9.93
C SER A 115 -6.45 -5.82 -11.40
N TRP A 116 -7.39 -5.57 -12.29
CA TRP A 116 -7.13 -5.54 -13.72
C TRP A 116 -7.66 -4.25 -14.31
N ALA A 117 -6.95 -3.72 -15.27
CA ALA A 117 -7.39 -2.63 -16.10
C ALA A 117 -6.87 -2.83 -17.51
N HIS A 118 -7.62 -2.35 -18.48
CA HIS A 118 -7.22 -2.28 -19.86
C HIS A 118 -7.18 -0.81 -20.28
N VAL A 119 -6.08 -0.40 -20.88
CA VAL A 119 -5.94 0.92 -21.51
C VAL A 119 -6.12 0.71 -23.02
N ALA A 120 -7.15 1.33 -23.58
CA ALA A 120 -7.43 1.23 -25.00
C ALA A 120 -6.33 1.87 -25.86
N ASN A 121 -6.16 1.43 -27.09
CA ASN A 121 -5.25 2.06 -28.04
C ASN A 121 -5.67 3.51 -28.31
N GLY A 122 -4.73 4.47 -28.25
CA GLY A 122 -4.98 5.89 -28.48
C GLY A 122 -3.80 6.79 -28.15
N THR A 123 -3.99 8.09 -28.33
CA THR A 123 -2.89 9.08 -28.23
C THR A 123 -2.38 9.31 -26.82
N VAL A 124 -3.22 9.27 -25.82
CA VAL A 124 -2.89 9.24 -24.37
C VAL A 124 -4.08 8.61 -23.66
N ASN A 125 -3.93 7.41 -23.19
CA ASN A 125 -4.94 6.73 -22.40
C ASN A 125 -4.45 6.50 -20.98
N ARG A 126 -5.37 6.52 -20.02
CA ARG A 126 -5.09 6.32 -18.62
C ARG A 126 -6.03 5.31 -18.00
N ALA A 127 -5.52 4.56 -17.04
CA ALA A 127 -6.31 3.71 -16.17
C ALA A 127 -5.85 3.86 -14.72
N SER A 128 -6.78 3.69 -13.79
CA SER A 128 -6.50 3.77 -12.36
C SER A 128 -7.11 2.58 -11.63
N PRO A 129 -6.60 1.36 -11.85
CA PRO A 129 -7.05 0.21 -11.08
C PRO A 129 -6.70 0.38 -9.61
N GLN A 130 -7.63 -0.03 -8.77
CA GLN A 130 -7.50 0.06 -7.31
C GLN A 130 -8.09 -1.18 -6.66
N ASN A 131 -7.63 -1.48 -5.45
CA ASN A 131 -8.19 -2.54 -4.63
C ASN A 131 -7.86 -2.30 -3.15
N GLN A 132 -8.48 -3.10 -2.29
CA GLN A 132 -8.23 -3.10 -0.85
C GLN A 132 -8.34 -4.52 -0.31
N PHE A 133 -7.63 -4.79 0.78
CA PHE A 133 -7.70 -6.08 1.46
C PHE A 133 -7.26 -5.95 2.92
N ILE A 134 -7.69 -6.91 3.73
CA ILE A 134 -7.30 -6.99 5.14
C ILE A 134 -6.30 -8.14 5.30
N PHE A 135 -5.26 -7.93 6.10
CA PHE A 135 -4.23 -8.92 6.39
C PHE A 135 -3.69 -8.77 7.80
N ASP A 136 -3.05 -9.82 8.29
CA ASP A 136 -2.44 -9.90 9.61
C ASP A 136 -0.91 -9.79 9.52
N VAL A 137 -0.33 -8.93 10.38
CA VAL A 137 1.10 -8.88 10.66
C VAL A 137 1.35 -9.49 12.02
N SER A 138 1.47 -10.81 12.07
CA SER A 138 1.73 -11.56 13.29
C SER A 138 3.22 -11.57 13.70
N ASN A 139 4.14 -11.38 12.75
CA ASN A 139 5.58 -11.35 12.98
C ASN A 139 6.27 -10.27 12.15
N THR A 140 6.67 -9.18 12.81
CA THR A 140 7.32 -8.04 12.15
C THR A 140 8.71 -8.35 11.61
N SER A 141 9.42 -9.32 12.18
CA SER A 141 10.78 -9.70 11.75
C SER A 141 10.80 -10.30 10.36
N THR A 142 9.77 -11.10 10.02
CA THR A 142 9.72 -11.87 8.77
C THR A 142 8.70 -11.34 7.77
N PHE A 143 7.76 -10.49 8.22
CA PHE A 143 6.72 -9.95 7.34
C PHE A 143 7.30 -8.93 6.36
N ARG A 144 6.97 -9.09 5.08
CA ARG A 144 7.29 -8.13 4.00
C ARG A 144 6.11 -8.01 3.05
N LEU A 145 5.96 -6.83 2.46
CA LEU A 145 4.96 -6.56 1.44
C LEU A 145 5.63 -5.83 0.27
N ARG A 146 5.19 -6.11 -0.95
CA ARG A 146 5.61 -5.36 -2.13
C ARG A 146 4.43 -5.08 -3.05
N TYR A 147 4.46 -3.92 -3.67
CA TYR A 147 3.55 -3.56 -4.73
C TYR A 147 4.23 -3.87 -6.06
N ARG A 148 3.59 -4.68 -6.85
CA ARG A 148 4.12 -5.15 -8.11
C ARG A 148 3.12 -4.89 -9.22
N GLN A 149 3.63 -4.47 -10.35
CA GLN A 149 2.89 -4.54 -11.59
C GLN A 149 3.29 -5.82 -12.32
N SER A 150 2.34 -6.66 -12.62
CA SER A 150 2.50 -7.85 -13.45
C SER A 150 1.83 -7.62 -14.80
N ASN A 151 2.28 -8.31 -15.79
CA ASN A 151 1.67 -8.32 -17.12
C ASN A 151 1.25 -9.74 -17.45
N ASP A 152 0.02 -9.91 -17.86
CA ASP A 152 -0.40 -11.15 -18.51
C ASP A 152 0.01 -11.17 -19.98
N ASN A 153 0.32 -10.00 -20.55
CA ASN A 153 0.89 -9.83 -21.89
C ASN A 153 1.79 -8.59 -21.87
N ASP A 154 2.81 -8.60 -22.69
CA ASP A 154 3.84 -7.58 -22.82
C ASP A 154 3.33 -6.14 -22.71
N LEU A 155 3.81 -5.40 -21.71
CA LEU A 155 3.65 -3.95 -21.73
C LEU A 155 4.38 -3.41 -22.95
N ALA A 156 3.66 -2.74 -23.81
CA ALA A 156 4.27 -2.05 -24.92
C ALA A 156 5.25 -0.98 -24.44
N SER A 157 6.26 -0.71 -25.24
CA SER A 157 7.12 0.44 -25.01
C SER A 157 6.27 1.71 -25.02
N GLY A 158 6.32 2.51 -23.96
CA GLY A 158 5.51 3.73 -23.82
C GLY A 158 4.62 3.78 -22.61
N THR A 159 4.49 2.68 -21.88
CA THR A 159 3.76 2.65 -20.61
C THR A 159 4.52 3.36 -19.52
N THR A 160 3.83 4.22 -18.79
CA THR A 160 4.34 4.94 -17.63
C THR A 160 3.42 4.73 -16.44
N ILE A 161 3.98 4.27 -15.33
CA ILE A 161 3.32 4.29 -14.02
C ILE A 161 3.57 5.66 -13.41
N ALA A 162 2.50 6.40 -13.16
CA ALA A 162 2.58 7.79 -12.75
C ALA A 162 2.95 7.91 -11.26
N GLY A 163 3.97 8.72 -10.99
CA GLY A 163 4.38 9.15 -9.67
C GLY A 163 4.49 10.65 -9.59
N SER A 164 4.40 11.21 -8.39
CA SER A 164 4.50 12.65 -8.11
C SER A 164 4.93 12.86 -6.65
N THR A 165 5.76 13.87 -6.41
CA THR A 165 6.12 14.32 -5.05
C THR A 165 5.08 15.24 -4.42
N SER A 166 4.06 15.66 -5.15
CA SER A 166 3.01 16.58 -4.68
C SER A 166 1.60 16.01 -4.74
N GLU A 167 1.37 14.93 -5.47
CA GLU A 167 0.06 14.32 -5.68
C GLU A 167 0.10 12.83 -5.37
N ASN A 168 -0.97 12.31 -4.75
CA ASN A 168 -1.13 10.88 -4.48
C ASN A 168 -1.69 10.15 -5.72
N LEU A 169 -0.90 10.04 -6.78
CA LEU A 169 -1.26 9.30 -8.00
C LEU A 169 -1.22 7.78 -7.73
N THR A 170 -0.09 7.15 -7.97
CA THR A 170 0.11 5.76 -7.55
C THR A 170 0.47 5.75 -6.07
N ASN A 171 -0.35 5.10 -5.25
CA ASN A 171 -0.21 5.17 -3.79
C ASN A 171 -0.63 3.88 -3.10
N ILE A 172 -0.23 3.75 -1.83
CA ILE A 172 -0.60 2.68 -0.92
C ILE A 172 -0.84 3.26 0.48
N LEU A 173 -1.94 2.90 1.10
CA LEU A 173 -2.35 3.31 2.43
C LEU A 173 -2.45 2.09 3.33
N PHE A 174 -1.91 2.20 4.53
CA PHE A 174 -2.02 1.20 5.60
C PHE A 174 -2.74 1.79 6.80
N ILE A 175 -3.79 1.11 7.25
CA ILE A 175 -4.53 1.46 8.47
C ILE A 175 -4.56 0.24 9.38
N ARG A 176 -4.10 0.40 10.62
CA ARG A 176 -4.20 -0.65 11.63
C ARG A 176 -5.60 -0.65 12.22
N LEU A 177 -6.28 -1.79 12.12
CA LEU A 177 -7.65 -1.97 12.59
C LEU A 177 -7.71 -2.49 14.03
N GLY A 178 -6.69 -3.22 14.48
CA GLY A 178 -6.67 -3.82 15.81
C GLY A 178 -5.45 -4.71 16.05
N ASP A 179 -5.46 -5.40 17.18
CA ASP A 179 -4.46 -6.39 17.53
C ASP A 179 -4.66 -7.71 16.76
N THR A 180 -3.60 -8.53 16.67
CA THR A 180 -3.64 -9.89 16.11
C THR A 180 -4.31 -10.85 17.08
#